data_bab83ce38de3175ba076375e2aa70acb
#
_entry.id   bab83ce38de3175ba076375e2aa70acb
#
_cell.length_a   1.000
_cell.length_b   1.000
_cell.length_c   1.000
_cell.angle_alpha   90.00
_cell.angle_beta   90.00
_cell.angle_gamma   90.00
#
_symmetry.space_group_name_H-M   'P 1'
#
loop_
_entity.id
_entity.type
_entity.pdbx_description
1 polymer ?
#
loop_
_entity_poly.entity_id
_entity_poly.type
_entity_poly.pdbx_seq_one_letter_code
_entity_poly.pdbx_strand_id
1 'polypeptide(L)'
;MRLNQVTAATHDLAASIAFYQLLGLRLIVRSEHYARFELPKGEATFSLHVVDGPIPRENAPQLYFEVADVVFETRRLKHAGIAIEREPVQQDWLWHEAWLHDPAGNSICIYHAGDARRFPPWRIDADPGPKRLHLVIRDGDVWSVVKHDGGSEAWRALQDRYADYKTSLGPYDLFDLLAVIEADWPDTFLAQQDAIRAFVASDADAMEF
;
A
#
# COMPACT_ATOMS: atom_id res chain seq x y z
N MET A 1 -7.04 9.79 17.88
CA MET A 1 -7.07 8.34 18.20
C MET A 1 -6.42 7.62 17.04
N ARG A 2 -5.60 6.57 17.29
CA ARG A 2 -4.91 5.79 16.26
C ARG A 2 -5.00 4.30 16.62
N LEU A 3 -5.44 3.46 15.67
CA LEU A 3 -5.33 2.01 15.82
C LEU A 3 -3.88 1.62 15.53
N ASN A 4 -3.17 1.06 16.51
CA ASN A 4 -1.76 0.72 16.39
C ASN A 4 -1.43 -0.71 16.79
N GLN A 5 -2.42 -1.49 17.25
CA GLN A 5 -2.23 -2.91 17.57
C GLN A 5 -3.53 -3.68 17.39
N VAL A 6 -3.42 -4.90 16.86
CA VAL A 6 -4.46 -5.92 16.86
C VAL A 6 -3.91 -7.18 17.51
N THR A 7 -4.71 -7.85 18.34
CA THR A 7 -4.35 -9.13 18.99
C THR A 7 -5.30 -10.22 18.51
N ALA A 8 -4.75 -11.29 17.96
CA ALA A 8 -5.49 -12.49 17.56
C ALA A 8 -5.31 -13.60 18.61
N ALA A 9 -6.32 -14.44 18.74
CA ALA A 9 -6.27 -15.61 19.62
C ALA A 9 -5.59 -16.78 18.93
N THR A 10 -4.92 -17.62 19.72
CA THR A 10 -4.36 -18.89 19.27
C THR A 10 -4.39 -19.96 20.36
N HIS A 11 -4.41 -21.25 19.97
CA HIS A 11 -4.20 -22.37 20.88
C HIS A 11 -2.76 -22.88 20.85
N ASP A 12 -2.06 -22.68 19.71
CA ASP A 12 -0.67 -23.06 19.52
C ASP A 12 0.17 -21.84 19.14
N LEU A 13 0.81 -21.26 20.17
CA LEU A 13 1.62 -20.06 20.00
C LEU A 13 2.82 -20.32 19.09
N ALA A 14 3.44 -21.50 19.15
CA ALA A 14 4.62 -21.83 18.38
C ALA A 14 4.30 -21.95 16.88
N ALA A 15 3.24 -22.68 16.54
CA ALA A 15 2.78 -22.81 15.16
C ALA A 15 2.35 -21.45 14.58
N SER A 16 1.62 -20.64 15.37
CA SER A 16 1.19 -19.32 14.95
C SER A 16 2.37 -18.36 14.78
N ILE A 17 3.38 -18.38 15.66
CA ILE A 17 4.61 -17.58 15.49
C ILE A 17 5.29 -17.93 14.16
N ALA A 18 5.51 -19.22 13.89
CA ALA A 18 6.15 -19.66 12.66
C ALA A 18 5.38 -19.18 11.40
N PHE A 19 4.06 -19.28 11.45
CA PHE A 19 3.18 -18.82 10.37
C PHE A 19 3.32 -17.32 10.10
N TYR A 20 3.22 -16.45 11.13
CA TYR A 20 3.33 -15.00 10.95
C TYR A 20 4.74 -14.55 10.57
N GLN A 21 5.79 -15.28 10.96
CA GLN A 21 7.13 -15.07 10.44
C GLN A 21 7.26 -15.42 8.95
N LEU A 22 6.58 -16.46 8.46
CA LEU A 22 6.47 -16.77 7.02
C LEU A 22 5.69 -15.70 6.25
N LEU A 23 4.71 -15.04 6.89
CA LEU A 23 4.04 -13.85 6.35
C LEU A 23 4.95 -12.62 6.28
N GLY A 24 6.15 -12.67 6.86
CA GLY A 24 7.13 -11.59 6.84
C GLY A 24 7.12 -10.68 8.07
N LEU A 25 6.32 -11.00 9.11
CA LEU A 25 6.31 -10.23 10.35
C LEU A 25 7.54 -10.55 11.20
N ARG A 26 8.11 -9.54 11.85
CA ARG A 26 9.27 -9.68 12.73
C ARG A 26 8.82 -9.86 14.18
N LEU A 27 9.11 -11.03 14.78
CA LEU A 27 8.84 -11.29 16.19
C LEU A 27 9.72 -10.38 17.07
N ILE A 28 9.09 -9.62 17.98
CA ILE A 28 9.78 -8.68 18.89
C ILE A 28 9.55 -8.97 20.37
N VAL A 29 8.46 -9.68 20.71
CA VAL A 29 8.21 -10.13 22.11
C VAL A 29 7.69 -11.55 22.05
N ARG A 30 8.17 -12.38 22.99
CA ARG A 30 7.67 -13.74 23.22
C ARG A 30 7.64 -14.05 24.72
N SER A 31 6.52 -14.60 25.17
CA SER A 31 6.37 -15.22 26.47
C SER A 31 5.68 -16.57 26.33
N GLU A 32 5.28 -17.19 27.42
CA GLU A 32 4.57 -18.47 27.42
C GLU A 32 3.19 -18.36 26.74
N HIS A 33 2.49 -17.24 26.92
CA HIS A 33 1.09 -17.07 26.46
C HIS A 33 0.91 -15.92 25.47
N TYR A 34 1.98 -15.26 25.03
CA TYR A 34 1.90 -14.04 24.23
C TYR A 34 3.07 -13.88 23.26
N ALA A 35 2.77 -13.37 22.07
CA ALA A 35 3.78 -12.91 21.12
C ALA A 35 3.38 -11.56 20.53
N ARG A 36 4.38 -10.73 20.17
CA ARG A 36 4.18 -9.48 19.45
C ARG A 36 5.13 -9.38 18.26
N PHE A 37 4.61 -8.82 17.19
CA PHE A 37 5.33 -8.66 15.94
C PHE A 37 5.30 -7.20 15.50
N GLU A 38 6.37 -6.77 14.84
CA GLU A 38 6.38 -5.60 13.97
C GLU A 38 6.03 -6.02 12.54
N LEU A 39 5.30 -5.15 11.84
CA LEU A 39 5.06 -5.27 10.41
C LEU A 39 6.27 -4.72 9.63
N PRO A 40 6.52 -5.19 8.39
CA PRO A 40 7.62 -4.70 7.55
C PRO A 40 7.54 -3.19 7.25
N LYS A 41 6.32 -2.64 7.26
CA LYS A 41 6.05 -1.22 7.02
C LYS A 41 5.05 -0.68 8.04
N GLY A 42 5.21 0.62 8.37
CA GLY A 42 4.33 1.31 9.32
C GLY A 42 4.74 1.10 10.76
N GLU A 43 3.95 1.66 11.70
CA GLU A 43 4.22 1.63 13.14
C GLU A 43 3.26 0.71 13.91
N ALA A 44 2.29 0.11 13.21
CA ALA A 44 1.36 -0.83 13.84
C ALA A 44 2.07 -2.12 14.23
N THR A 45 1.57 -2.75 15.31
CA THR A 45 2.02 -4.07 15.76
C THR A 45 0.88 -5.07 15.66
N PHE A 46 1.24 -6.33 15.49
CA PHE A 46 0.35 -7.47 15.58
C PHE A 46 0.73 -8.34 16.76
N SER A 47 -0.24 -8.93 17.45
CA SER A 47 0.03 -9.77 18.61
C SER A 47 -0.79 -11.05 18.58
N LEU A 48 -0.28 -12.06 19.28
CA LEU A 48 -0.97 -13.32 19.56
C LEU A 48 -1.14 -13.48 21.07
N HIS A 49 -2.27 -14.03 21.48
CA HIS A 49 -2.54 -14.40 22.85
C HIS A 49 -3.11 -15.82 22.90
N VAL A 50 -2.52 -16.67 23.76
CA VAL A 50 -3.02 -18.05 23.97
C VAL A 50 -4.32 -18.01 24.74
N VAL A 51 -5.31 -18.78 24.28
CA VAL A 51 -6.61 -18.92 24.92
C VAL A 51 -6.94 -20.40 25.11
N ASP A 52 -7.64 -20.73 26.19
CA ASP A 52 -8.08 -22.09 26.50
C ASP A 52 -9.46 -22.42 25.92
N GLY A 53 -10.26 -21.37 25.64
CA GLY A 53 -11.62 -21.50 25.12
C GLY A 53 -11.70 -21.54 23.60
N PRO A 54 -12.89 -21.79 23.03
CA PRO A 54 -13.07 -21.81 21.57
C PRO A 54 -12.75 -20.44 20.96
N ILE A 55 -12.05 -20.44 19.81
CA ILE A 55 -11.84 -19.24 19.01
C ILE A 55 -13.04 -19.09 18.08
N PRO A 56 -13.86 -18.01 18.23
CA PRO A 56 -15.00 -17.79 17.35
C PRO A 56 -14.55 -17.63 15.90
N ARG A 57 -15.19 -18.32 14.97
CA ARG A 57 -14.95 -18.17 13.52
C ARG A 57 -16.03 -17.31 12.86
N GLU A 58 -17.27 -17.46 13.32
CA GLU A 58 -18.38 -16.63 12.85
C GLU A 58 -18.30 -15.24 13.50
N ASN A 59 -18.41 -14.20 12.69
CA ASN A 59 -18.34 -12.79 13.11
C ASN A 59 -17.03 -12.38 13.82
N ALA A 60 -15.95 -13.18 13.68
CA ALA A 60 -14.63 -12.78 14.15
C ALA A 60 -14.08 -11.62 13.32
N PRO A 61 -13.25 -10.74 13.92
CA PRO A 61 -12.50 -9.76 13.13
C PRO A 61 -11.66 -10.43 12.06
N GLN A 62 -11.70 -9.88 10.84
CA GLN A 62 -10.85 -10.30 9.74
C GLN A 62 -9.55 -9.50 9.77
N LEU A 63 -8.43 -10.13 9.48
CA LEU A 63 -7.11 -9.52 9.48
C LEU A 63 -6.72 -9.17 8.04
N TYR A 64 -6.51 -7.89 7.77
CA TYR A 64 -6.14 -7.40 6.44
C TYR A 64 -4.68 -6.97 6.42
N PHE A 65 -3.86 -7.61 5.57
CA PHE A 65 -2.46 -7.26 5.35
C PHE A 65 -2.28 -6.73 3.92
N GLU A 66 -1.98 -5.46 3.80
CA GLU A 66 -1.75 -4.81 2.51
C GLU A 66 -0.35 -5.15 1.99
N VAL A 67 -0.27 -5.54 0.72
CA VAL A 67 0.96 -5.89 0.01
C VAL A 67 1.05 -5.13 -1.31
N ALA A 68 2.24 -5.04 -1.89
CA ALA A 68 2.41 -4.36 -3.18
C ALA A 68 1.85 -5.19 -4.36
N ASP A 69 2.00 -6.52 -4.30
CA ASP A 69 1.54 -7.44 -5.35
C ASP A 69 0.96 -8.71 -4.70
N VAL A 70 -0.37 -8.86 -4.80
CA VAL A 70 -1.11 -9.99 -4.21
C VAL A 70 -0.76 -11.31 -4.89
N VAL A 71 -0.55 -11.30 -6.21
CA VAL A 71 -0.22 -12.52 -6.98
C VAL A 71 1.17 -13.03 -6.61
N PHE A 72 2.15 -12.11 -6.57
CA PHE A 72 3.51 -12.44 -6.15
C PHE A 72 3.53 -12.99 -4.72
N GLU A 73 2.88 -12.29 -3.79
CA GLU A 73 2.85 -12.68 -2.39
C GLU A 73 2.14 -14.02 -2.18
N THR A 74 1.02 -14.25 -2.84
CA THR A 74 0.30 -15.54 -2.80
C THR A 74 1.16 -16.69 -3.29
N ARG A 75 1.92 -16.50 -4.39
CA ARG A 75 2.86 -17.51 -4.88
C ARG A 75 3.97 -17.79 -3.87
N ARG A 76 4.55 -16.76 -3.28
CA ARG A 76 5.58 -16.87 -2.23
C ARG A 76 5.08 -17.68 -1.04
N LEU A 77 3.87 -17.39 -0.56
CA LEU A 77 3.24 -18.08 0.57
C LEU A 77 2.97 -19.56 0.25
N LYS A 78 2.47 -19.87 -0.94
CA LYS A 78 2.30 -21.26 -1.40
C LYS A 78 3.62 -22.04 -1.42
N HIS A 79 4.70 -21.44 -1.92
CA HIS A 79 6.03 -22.06 -1.90
C HIS A 79 6.56 -22.28 -0.47
N ALA A 80 6.14 -21.45 0.48
CA ALA A 80 6.42 -21.63 1.90
C ALA A 80 5.51 -22.66 2.61
N GLY A 81 4.60 -23.32 1.86
CA GLY A 81 3.70 -24.33 2.38
C GLY A 81 2.40 -23.83 2.99
N ILE A 82 2.07 -22.53 2.82
CA ILE A 82 0.82 -21.94 3.31
C ILE A 82 -0.29 -22.22 2.29
N ALA A 83 -1.40 -22.80 2.77
CA ALA A 83 -2.60 -23.02 1.96
C ALA A 83 -3.35 -21.70 1.71
N ILE A 84 -3.71 -21.45 0.48
CA ILE A 84 -4.55 -20.32 0.07
C ILE A 84 -5.98 -20.84 -0.10
N GLU A 85 -6.93 -20.23 0.58
CA GLU A 85 -8.34 -20.59 0.53
C GLU A 85 -9.02 -20.03 -0.72
N ARG A 86 -8.80 -18.73 -0.99
CA ARG A 86 -9.29 -18.04 -2.18
C ARG A 86 -8.14 -17.38 -2.90
N GLU A 87 -7.98 -17.73 -4.18
CA GLU A 87 -6.93 -17.18 -5.05
C GLU A 87 -7.10 -15.68 -5.27
N PRO A 88 -6.03 -14.98 -5.70
CA PRO A 88 -6.10 -13.55 -6.03
C PRO A 88 -7.21 -13.23 -7.03
N VAL A 89 -8.12 -12.36 -6.63
CA VAL A 89 -9.24 -11.88 -7.47
C VAL A 89 -9.39 -10.38 -7.31
N GLN A 90 -9.58 -9.68 -8.45
CA GLN A 90 -9.98 -8.28 -8.43
C GLN A 90 -11.45 -8.19 -8.05
N GLN A 91 -11.75 -7.40 -7.02
CA GLN A 91 -13.08 -7.18 -6.52
C GLN A 91 -13.74 -5.94 -7.15
N ASP A 92 -15.07 -5.90 -7.16
CA ASP A 92 -15.83 -4.74 -7.67
C ASP A 92 -15.58 -3.46 -6.85
N TRP A 93 -15.17 -3.62 -5.58
CA TRP A 93 -14.77 -2.49 -4.72
C TRP A 93 -13.30 -2.06 -4.90
N LEU A 94 -12.70 -2.37 -6.02
CA LEU A 94 -11.36 -1.96 -6.48
C LEU A 94 -10.20 -2.57 -5.69
N TRP A 95 -10.44 -3.57 -4.85
CA TRP A 95 -9.39 -4.27 -4.13
C TRP A 95 -9.01 -5.57 -4.84
N HIS A 96 -7.72 -5.87 -4.90
CA HIS A 96 -7.23 -7.18 -5.30
C HIS A 96 -6.98 -7.99 -4.04
N GLU A 97 -7.62 -9.16 -3.89
CA GLU A 97 -7.66 -9.89 -2.64
C GLU A 97 -7.36 -11.38 -2.82
N ALA A 98 -6.65 -11.96 -1.84
CA ALA A 98 -6.53 -13.40 -1.63
C ALA A 98 -6.80 -13.72 -0.16
N TRP A 99 -7.35 -14.89 0.13
CA TRP A 99 -7.74 -15.27 1.47
C TRP A 99 -7.08 -16.57 1.94
N LEU A 100 -6.74 -16.60 3.21
CA LEU A 100 -6.13 -17.74 3.89
C LEU A 100 -6.51 -17.75 5.38
N HIS A 101 -6.13 -18.81 6.09
CA HIS A 101 -6.29 -18.92 7.53
C HIS A 101 -4.94 -19.13 8.21
N ASP A 102 -4.78 -18.59 9.42
CA ASP A 102 -3.67 -18.95 10.28
C ASP A 102 -3.91 -20.34 10.94
N PRO A 103 -2.93 -20.92 11.67
CA PRO A 103 -3.08 -22.21 12.32
C PRO A 103 -4.21 -22.29 13.35
N ALA A 104 -4.64 -21.16 13.90
CA ALA A 104 -5.77 -21.06 14.83
C ALA A 104 -7.12 -20.89 14.12
N GLY A 105 -7.12 -20.69 12.80
CA GLY A 105 -8.29 -20.48 11.97
C GLY A 105 -8.76 -19.02 11.91
N ASN A 106 -7.92 -18.06 12.31
CA ASN A 106 -8.21 -16.65 12.07
C ASN A 106 -8.19 -16.35 10.58
N SER A 107 -9.20 -15.63 10.08
CA SER A 107 -9.34 -15.28 8.67
C SER A 107 -8.39 -14.12 8.31
N ILE A 108 -7.61 -14.30 7.27
CA ILE A 108 -6.61 -13.35 6.79
C ILE A 108 -6.88 -13.02 5.33
N CYS A 109 -6.91 -11.73 5.02
CA CYS A 109 -6.91 -11.19 3.68
C CYS A 109 -5.55 -10.58 3.35
N ILE A 110 -4.88 -11.11 2.33
CA ILE A 110 -3.74 -10.45 1.69
C ILE A 110 -4.31 -9.62 0.55
N TYR A 111 -4.12 -8.31 0.56
CA TYR A 111 -4.78 -7.45 -0.39
C TYR A 111 -3.88 -6.31 -0.89
N HIS A 112 -4.29 -5.74 -2.01
CA HIS A 112 -3.81 -4.46 -2.52
C HIS A 112 -5.00 -3.59 -2.90
N ALA A 113 -5.06 -2.39 -2.35
CA ALA A 113 -6.12 -1.43 -2.63
C ALA A 113 -5.59 -0.06 -3.05
N GLY A 114 -4.33 0.25 -2.77
CA GLY A 114 -3.76 1.55 -3.04
C GLY A 114 -4.62 2.70 -2.49
N ASP A 115 -4.87 3.71 -3.30
CA ASP A 115 -5.68 4.86 -2.89
C ASP A 115 -7.14 4.49 -2.61
N ALA A 116 -7.69 3.47 -3.29
CA ALA A 116 -9.08 3.04 -3.12
C ALA A 116 -9.41 2.56 -1.69
N ARG A 117 -8.39 2.27 -0.86
CA ARG A 117 -8.59 1.97 0.55
C ARG A 117 -9.14 3.17 1.34
N ARG A 118 -8.65 4.37 1.06
CA ARG A 118 -9.03 5.60 1.78
C ARG A 118 -9.88 6.54 0.94
N PHE A 119 -9.72 6.50 -0.36
CA PHE A 119 -10.34 7.42 -1.32
C PHE A 119 -11.06 6.65 -2.44
N PRO A 120 -12.00 5.72 -2.09
CA PRO A 120 -12.79 5.05 -3.11
C PRO A 120 -13.76 6.05 -3.78
N PRO A 121 -14.18 5.80 -5.02
CA PRO A 121 -15.13 6.69 -5.73
C PRO A 121 -16.47 6.92 -5.01
N TRP A 122 -16.85 6.01 -4.12
CA TRP A 122 -18.08 6.08 -3.31
C TRP A 122 -17.87 6.57 -1.89
N ARG A 123 -16.75 7.25 -1.61
CA ARG A 123 -16.51 7.85 -0.31
C ARG A 123 -17.63 8.85 0.03
N ILE A 124 -18.10 8.86 1.28
CA ILE A 124 -19.26 9.68 1.72
C ILE A 124 -18.95 11.18 1.87
N ASP A 125 -17.69 11.56 1.96
CA ASP A 125 -17.25 12.95 1.96
C ASP A 125 -16.63 13.30 0.60
N ALA A 126 -16.55 14.60 0.31
CA ALA A 126 -16.03 15.10 -0.96
C ALA A 126 -14.49 15.18 -1.01
N ASP A 127 -13.78 14.54 -0.07
CA ASP A 127 -12.32 14.54 -0.10
C ASP A 127 -11.81 13.62 -1.23
N PRO A 128 -11.25 14.16 -2.31
CA PRO A 128 -10.76 13.36 -3.45
C PRO A 128 -9.49 12.58 -3.09
N GLY A 129 -8.96 12.75 -1.88
CA GLY A 129 -7.65 12.24 -1.49
C GLY A 129 -6.49 13.15 -1.86
N PRO A 130 -5.28 12.71 -1.63
CA PRO A 130 -4.09 13.49 -1.97
C PRO A 130 -3.98 13.64 -3.49
N LYS A 131 -3.70 14.87 -3.93
CA LYS A 131 -3.32 15.10 -5.33
C LYS A 131 -2.07 14.27 -5.63
N ARG A 132 -2.11 13.56 -6.75
CA ARG A 132 -0.97 12.79 -7.24
C ARG A 132 -0.07 13.66 -8.10
N LEU A 133 1.18 13.26 -8.21
CA LEU A 133 2.17 13.96 -9.01
C LEU A 133 2.22 13.39 -10.43
N HIS A 134 2.24 14.27 -11.40
CA HIS A 134 2.44 13.91 -12.80
C HIS A 134 3.65 14.68 -13.32
N LEU A 135 4.57 13.96 -13.98
CA LEU A 135 5.66 14.56 -14.73
C LEU A 135 5.16 14.83 -16.15
N VAL A 136 4.99 16.10 -16.50
CA VAL A 136 4.58 16.55 -17.82
C VAL A 136 5.80 16.95 -18.61
N ILE A 137 5.97 16.35 -19.79
CA ILE A 137 7.05 16.66 -20.73
C ILE A 137 6.44 17.47 -21.88
N ARG A 138 7.04 18.61 -22.16
CA ARG A 138 6.57 19.62 -23.12
C ARG A 138 7.60 19.80 -24.26
N ASP A 139 7.22 20.53 -25.31
CA ASP A 139 8.15 20.85 -26.40
C ASP A 139 9.34 21.66 -25.89
N GLY A 140 10.52 21.45 -26.51
CA GLY A 140 11.75 22.12 -26.11
C GLY A 140 12.39 21.58 -24.83
N ASP A 141 12.02 20.35 -24.43
CA ASP A 141 12.51 19.68 -23.21
C ASP A 141 12.20 20.45 -21.92
N VAL A 142 11.08 21.19 -21.92
CA VAL A 142 10.53 21.82 -20.74
C VAL A 142 9.74 20.78 -19.94
N TRP A 143 10.01 20.70 -18.66
CA TRP A 143 9.37 19.73 -17.77
C TRP A 143 8.58 20.44 -16.68
N SER A 144 7.47 19.83 -16.30
CA SER A 144 6.64 20.35 -15.22
C SER A 144 6.21 19.20 -14.31
N VAL A 145 6.30 19.39 -13.00
CA VAL A 145 5.62 18.53 -12.03
C VAL A 145 4.29 19.15 -11.66
N VAL A 146 3.21 18.41 -11.83
CA VAL A 146 1.84 18.91 -11.63
C VAL A 146 1.14 18.06 -10.58
N LYS A 147 0.46 18.70 -9.63
CA LYS A 147 -0.45 18.06 -8.68
C LYS A 147 -1.84 17.94 -9.31
N HIS A 148 -2.33 16.72 -9.50
CA HIS A 148 -3.63 16.46 -10.10
C HIS A 148 -4.32 15.28 -9.42
N ASP A 149 -5.64 15.32 -9.32
CA ASP A 149 -6.50 14.31 -8.69
C ASP A 149 -7.10 13.28 -9.67
N GLY A 150 -6.87 13.45 -10.97
CA GLY A 150 -7.48 12.65 -12.03
C GLY A 150 -6.94 11.21 -12.22
N GLY A 151 -6.05 10.74 -11.38
CA GLY A 151 -5.49 9.39 -11.49
C GLY A 151 -4.86 9.11 -12.86
N SER A 152 -5.07 7.91 -13.41
CA SER A 152 -4.53 7.50 -14.73
C SER A 152 -5.14 8.25 -15.92
N GLU A 153 -6.30 8.91 -15.74
CA GLU A 153 -6.96 9.70 -16.78
C GLU A 153 -6.54 11.19 -16.79
N ALA A 154 -5.67 11.59 -15.84
CA ALA A 154 -5.18 12.98 -15.72
C ALA A 154 -4.53 13.53 -16.99
N TRP A 155 -3.95 12.66 -17.83
CA TRP A 155 -3.27 13.06 -19.07
C TRP A 155 -4.17 13.90 -20.01
N ARG A 156 -5.49 13.67 -20.04
CA ARG A 156 -6.43 14.46 -20.84
C ARG A 156 -6.48 15.91 -20.36
N ALA A 157 -6.69 16.11 -19.07
CA ALA A 157 -6.71 17.45 -18.48
C ALA A 157 -5.34 18.15 -18.58
N LEU A 158 -4.23 17.39 -18.47
CA LEU A 158 -2.88 17.93 -18.64
C LEU A 158 -2.57 18.30 -20.08
N GLN A 159 -3.05 17.52 -21.06
CA GLN A 159 -2.98 17.87 -22.48
C GLN A 159 -3.75 19.16 -22.79
N ASP A 160 -4.94 19.32 -22.24
CA ASP A 160 -5.74 20.53 -22.43
C ASP A 160 -5.11 21.78 -21.76
N ARG A 161 -4.36 21.57 -20.67
CA ARG A 161 -3.68 22.64 -19.91
C ARG A 161 -2.46 23.22 -20.63
N TYR A 162 -1.71 22.38 -21.36
CA TYR A 162 -0.43 22.78 -21.97
C TYR A 162 -0.50 22.65 -23.50
N ALA A 163 -0.47 23.77 -24.21
CA ALA A 163 -0.55 23.81 -25.68
C ALA A 163 0.62 23.07 -26.38
N ASP A 164 1.77 22.97 -25.68
CA ASP A 164 3.00 22.30 -26.10
C ASP A 164 3.20 20.92 -25.42
N TYR A 165 2.12 20.30 -24.95
CA TYR A 165 2.14 19.00 -24.30
C TYR A 165 2.63 17.90 -25.27
N LYS A 166 3.64 17.13 -24.84
CA LYS A 166 4.11 15.90 -25.53
C LYS A 166 3.56 14.65 -24.86
N THR A 167 3.78 14.51 -23.58
CA THR A 167 3.37 13.34 -22.79
C THR A 167 3.37 13.67 -21.30
N SER A 168 2.76 12.76 -20.51
CA SER A 168 2.87 12.80 -19.07
C SER A 168 3.04 11.41 -18.49
N LEU A 169 3.81 11.31 -17.42
CA LEU A 169 4.07 10.10 -16.65
C LEU A 169 3.42 10.26 -15.27
N GLY A 170 2.90 9.19 -14.69
CA GLY A 170 2.19 9.17 -13.41
C GLY A 170 0.84 8.46 -13.53
N PRO A 171 0.05 8.43 -12.47
CA PRO A 171 0.19 9.18 -11.20
C PRO A 171 1.25 8.59 -10.26
N TYR A 172 2.01 9.45 -9.62
CA TYR A 172 3.07 9.09 -8.68
C TYR A 172 2.82 9.66 -7.28
N ASP A 173 3.35 9.01 -6.25
CA ASP A 173 3.71 9.72 -5.02
C ASP A 173 5.09 10.39 -5.16
N LEU A 174 5.53 11.10 -4.12
CA LEU A 174 6.82 11.80 -4.17
C LEU A 174 8.00 10.83 -4.33
N PHE A 175 7.95 9.68 -3.66
CA PHE A 175 9.04 8.70 -3.70
C PHE A 175 9.16 8.08 -5.09
N ASP A 176 8.03 7.64 -5.65
CA ASP A 176 7.98 7.03 -6.99
C ASP A 176 8.41 8.02 -8.07
N LEU A 177 7.94 9.29 -7.99
CA LEU A 177 8.35 10.34 -8.93
C LEU A 177 9.86 10.56 -8.90
N LEU A 178 10.43 10.71 -7.71
CA LEU A 178 11.87 10.91 -7.57
C LEU A 178 12.68 9.71 -8.07
N ALA A 179 12.20 8.48 -7.83
CA ALA A 179 12.85 7.26 -8.31
C ALA A 179 12.85 7.17 -9.84
N VAL A 180 11.75 7.56 -10.50
CA VAL A 180 11.67 7.60 -11.97
C VAL A 180 12.62 8.67 -12.53
N ILE A 181 12.65 9.88 -11.95
CA ILE A 181 13.55 10.95 -12.41
C ILE A 181 15.02 10.55 -12.20
N GLU A 182 15.36 9.92 -11.08
CA GLU A 182 16.71 9.43 -10.81
C GLU A 182 17.17 8.37 -11.81
N ALA A 183 16.28 7.43 -12.14
CA ALA A 183 16.59 6.32 -13.04
C ALA A 183 16.77 6.77 -14.50
N ASP A 184 15.87 7.63 -14.99
CA ASP A 184 15.82 8.00 -16.40
C ASP A 184 16.58 9.31 -16.70
N TRP A 185 16.72 10.21 -15.71
CA TRP A 185 17.33 11.54 -15.85
C TRP A 185 18.15 11.94 -14.61
N PRO A 186 19.28 11.26 -14.32
CA PRO A 186 20.04 11.44 -13.08
C PRO A 186 20.57 12.86 -12.88
N ASP A 187 20.95 13.57 -13.94
CA ASP A 187 21.43 14.97 -13.83
C ASP A 187 20.29 15.91 -13.41
N THR A 188 19.10 15.71 -13.96
CA THR A 188 17.88 16.44 -13.57
C THR A 188 17.50 16.12 -12.13
N PHE A 189 17.59 14.86 -11.70
CA PHE A 189 17.35 14.47 -10.31
C PHE A 189 18.29 15.23 -9.37
N LEU A 190 19.60 15.22 -9.62
CA LEU A 190 20.57 15.91 -8.80
C LEU A 190 20.31 17.43 -8.71
N ALA A 191 19.85 18.04 -9.81
CA ALA A 191 19.58 19.49 -9.86
C ALA A 191 18.25 19.87 -9.21
N GLN A 192 17.21 19.03 -9.26
CA GLN A 192 15.83 19.42 -8.98
C GLN A 192 15.17 18.72 -7.78
N GLN A 193 15.76 17.67 -7.20
CA GLN A 193 15.10 16.87 -6.16
C GLN A 193 14.64 17.71 -4.95
N ASP A 194 15.43 18.68 -4.51
CA ASP A 194 15.08 19.54 -3.36
C ASP A 194 13.96 20.53 -3.71
N ALA A 195 13.98 21.06 -4.94
CA ALA A 195 12.92 21.93 -5.44
C ALA A 195 11.59 21.16 -5.59
N ILE A 196 11.62 19.90 -6.07
CA ILE A 196 10.45 19.03 -6.16
C ILE A 196 9.90 18.72 -4.76
N ARG A 197 10.76 18.43 -3.77
CA ARG A 197 10.32 18.22 -2.38
C ARG A 197 9.65 19.46 -1.79
N ALA A 198 10.24 20.63 -2.00
CA ALA A 198 9.68 21.90 -1.55
C ALA A 198 8.34 22.21 -2.24
N PHE A 199 8.24 21.96 -3.55
CA PHE A 199 6.99 22.11 -4.30
C PHE A 199 5.89 21.22 -3.75
N VAL A 200 6.17 19.93 -3.48
CA VAL A 200 5.15 19.01 -2.95
C VAL A 200 4.61 19.48 -1.60
N ALA A 201 5.46 20.09 -0.77
CA ALA A 201 5.06 20.66 0.52
C ALA A 201 4.34 22.02 0.41
N SER A 202 4.28 22.64 -0.78
CA SER A 202 3.63 23.95 -1.01
C SER A 202 2.17 23.79 -1.46
N ASP A 203 1.44 24.92 -1.51
CA ASP A 203 0.08 25.00 -2.05
C ASP A 203 0.04 25.15 -3.59
N ALA A 204 1.19 25.27 -4.24
CA ALA A 204 1.25 25.38 -5.69
C ALA A 204 0.77 24.09 -6.39
N ASP A 205 0.10 24.22 -7.53
CA ASP A 205 -0.42 23.08 -8.32
C ASP A 205 0.54 22.62 -9.41
N ALA A 206 1.53 23.44 -9.80
CA ALA A 206 2.55 23.06 -10.78
C ALA A 206 3.87 23.78 -10.49
N MET A 207 4.97 23.10 -10.86
CA MET A 207 6.31 23.70 -10.98
C MET A 207 6.91 23.32 -12.32
N GLU A 208 7.77 24.18 -12.85
CA GLU A 208 8.48 24.00 -14.14
C GLU A 208 9.98 23.98 -13.92
N PHE A 209 10.74 23.18 -14.70
CA PHE A 209 12.19 23.09 -14.68
C PHE A 209 12.79 22.53 -15.97
#